data_04ad89bf068169f3ceb5260973a1dfeb
#
_entry.id   04ad89bf068169f3ceb5260973a1dfeb
#
_cell.length_a   1.000
_cell.length_b   1.000
_cell.length_c   1.000
_cell.angle_alpha   90.00
_cell.angle_beta   90.00
_cell.angle_gamma   90.00
#
_symmetry.space_group_name_H-M   'P 1'
#
loop_
_entity.id
_entity.type
_entity.pdbx_description
1 polymer ?
#
loop_
_entity_poly.entity_id
_entity_poly.type
_entity_poly.pdbx_seq_one_letter_code
_entity_poly.pdbx_strand_id
1 'polypeptide(L)' 'MKVKIGDKIRHYLFGGEVLTGKVEEIQICRQGEKSGRPVHSCDVNRHHGVIDLDNGHWCYFYQVKQVINK' A
#
# COMPACT_ATOMS: atom_id res chain seq x y z
N MET A 1 -2.47 4.74 10.35
CA MET A 1 -1.15 4.24 9.89
C MET A 1 -0.75 4.99 8.64
N LYS A 2 0.32 5.72 8.73
CA LYS A 2 0.79 6.53 7.60
C LYS A 2 1.85 5.77 6.81
N VAL A 3 1.68 5.71 5.49
CA VAL A 3 2.61 5.06 4.57
C VAL A 3 3.13 6.10 3.59
N LYS A 4 4.42 6.05 3.28
CA LYS A 4 5.02 6.94 2.29
C LYS A 4 5.89 6.17 1.33
N ILE A 5 6.15 6.74 0.18
CA ILE A 5 7.06 6.17 -0.82
C ILE A 5 8.42 5.94 -0.17
N GLY A 6 9.00 4.75 -0.39
CA GLY A 6 10.26 4.34 0.20
C GLY A 6 10.12 3.52 1.48
N ASP A 7 8.94 3.49 2.08
CA ASP A 7 8.70 2.68 3.28
C ASP A 7 8.75 1.20 2.94
N LYS A 8 9.28 0.41 3.86
CA LYS A 8 9.16 -1.05 3.81
C LYS A 8 7.91 -1.43 4.59
N ILE A 9 7.03 -2.21 3.98
CA ILE A 9 5.78 -2.63 4.62
C ILE A 9 5.58 -4.13 4.51
N ARG A 10 4.75 -4.66 5.39
CA ARG A 10 4.16 -5.98 5.24
C ARG A 10 2.73 -5.82 4.76
N HIS A 11 2.34 -6.64 3.82
CA HIS A 11 0.99 -6.58 3.26
C HIS A 11 0.44 -7.97 3.03
N TYR A 12 -0.89 -8.06 3.06
CA TYR A 12 -1.58 -9.32 2.80
C TYR A 12 -1.81 -9.50 1.31
N LEU A 13 -1.74 -10.74 0.85
CA LEU A 13 -2.31 -11.15 -0.43
C LEU A 13 -3.75 -11.60 -0.18
N PHE A 14 -4.53 -11.72 -1.25
CA PHE A 14 -5.92 -12.15 -1.13
C PHE A 14 -6.07 -13.56 -0.54
N GLY A 15 -5.05 -14.40 -0.68
CA GLY A 15 -5.03 -15.72 -0.06
C GLY A 15 -4.66 -15.72 1.43
N GLY A 16 -4.39 -14.57 2.02
CA GLY A 16 -4.03 -14.45 3.42
C GLY A 16 -2.53 -14.48 3.71
N GLU A 17 -1.72 -14.73 2.69
CA GLU A 17 -0.27 -14.71 2.83
C GLU A 17 0.22 -13.28 3.11
N VAL A 18 1.34 -13.18 3.80
CA VAL A 18 1.95 -11.88 4.11
C VAL A 18 3.29 -11.78 3.39
N LEU A 19 3.46 -10.72 2.63
CA LEU A 19 4.71 -10.41 1.96
C LEU A 19 5.29 -9.11 2.47
N THR A 20 6.58 -8.93 2.24
CA THR A 20 7.29 -7.68 2.56
C THR A 20 7.70 -7.03 1.25
N GLY A 21 7.51 -5.73 1.15
CA GLY A 21 7.93 -4.98 -0.02
C GLY A 21 8.16 -3.52 0.31
N LYS A 22 8.88 -2.85 -0.59
CA LYS A 22 9.15 -1.43 -0.47
C LYS A 22 8.17 -0.66 -1.35
N VAL A 23 7.59 0.38 -0.80
CA VAL A 23 6.57 1.19 -1.48
C VAL A 23 7.21 2.01 -2.60
N GLU A 24 6.74 1.81 -3.83
CA GLU A 24 7.21 2.54 -5.01
C GLU A 24 6.23 3.62 -5.45
N GLU A 25 4.93 3.36 -5.31
CA GLU A 25 3.90 4.32 -5.72
C GLU A 25 2.67 4.17 -4.83
N ILE A 26 2.00 5.29 -4.56
CA ILE A 26 0.76 5.33 -3.79
C ILE A 26 -0.25 6.15 -4.59
N GLN A 27 -1.47 5.61 -4.77
CA GLN A 27 -2.55 6.33 -5.42
C GLN A 27 -3.79 6.28 -4.55
N ILE A 28 -4.41 7.44 -4.34
CA ILE A 28 -5.72 7.51 -3.68
C ILE A 28 -6.77 7.31 -4.75
N CYS A 29 -7.63 6.31 -4.56
CA CYS A 29 -8.66 5.90 -5.52
C CYS A 29 -10.02 5.92 -4.84
N ARG A 30 -11.08 5.81 -5.65
CA ARG A 30 -12.40 5.47 -5.13
C ARG A 30 -12.39 4.01 -4.72
N GLN A 31 -13.25 3.66 -3.78
CA GLN A 31 -13.35 2.28 -3.31
C GLN A 31 -13.55 1.32 -4.48
N GLY A 32 -12.71 0.30 -4.55
CA GLY A 32 -12.77 -0.72 -5.59
C GLY A 32 -12.06 -0.39 -6.89
N GLU A 33 -11.60 0.86 -7.06
CA GLU A 33 -10.82 1.24 -8.23
C GLU A 33 -9.33 0.95 -8.02
N LYS A 34 -8.60 0.76 -9.12
CA LYS A 34 -7.18 0.40 -9.09
C LYS A 34 -6.26 1.52 -9.53
N SER A 35 -6.79 2.66 -9.86
CA SER A 35 -5.99 3.83 -10.23
C SER A 35 -6.69 5.09 -9.75
N GLY A 36 -5.91 6.13 -9.52
CA GLY A 36 -6.43 7.38 -9.04
C GLY A 36 -5.35 8.44 -8.94
N ARG A 37 -5.43 9.28 -7.91
CA ARG A 37 -4.52 10.40 -7.75
C ARG A 37 -3.23 9.94 -7.06
N PRO A 38 -2.06 10.12 -7.70
CA PRO A 38 -0.80 9.77 -7.05
C PRO A 38 -0.51 10.72 -5.89
N VAL A 39 0.01 10.17 -4.80
CA VAL A 39 0.42 10.93 -3.63
C VAL A 39 1.75 10.40 -3.14
N HIS A 40 2.49 11.22 -2.38
CA HIS A 40 3.77 10.80 -1.80
C HIS A 40 3.58 10.04 -0.50
N SER A 41 2.55 10.35 0.25
CA SER A 41 2.24 9.69 1.51
C SER A 41 0.74 9.75 1.77
N CYS A 42 0.25 8.82 2.59
CA CYS A 42 -1.18 8.74 2.89
C CYS A 42 -1.42 7.94 4.17
N ASP A 43 -2.45 8.33 4.92
CA ASP A 43 -2.95 7.51 6.02
C ASP A 43 -3.89 6.47 5.43
N VAL A 44 -3.42 5.23 5.33
CA VAL A 44 -4.15 4.16 4.65
C VAL A 44 -5.42 3.73 5.40
N ASN A 45 -5.60 4.16 6.63
CA ASN A 45 -6.81 3.87 7.40
C ASN A 45 -7.93 4.87 7.13
N ARG A 46 -7.64 5.99 6.46
CA ARG A 46 -8.60 7.07 6.22
C ARG A 46 -9.03 7.22 4.78
N HIS A 47 -8.41 6.47 3.88
CA HIS A 47 -8.67 6.60 2.44
C HIS A 47 -8.74 5.23 1.80
N HIS A 48 -9.20 5.20 0.56
CA HIS A 48 -9.12 4.03 -0.30
C HIS A 48 -8.04 4.28 -1.34
N GLY A 49 -7.32 3.23 -1.71
CA GLY A 49 -6.28 3.38 -2.72
C GLY A 49 -5.47 2.12 -2.91
N VAL A 50 -4.42 2.26 -3.69
CA VAL A 50 -3.52 1.17 -4.04
C VAL A 50 -2.07 1.58 -3.84
N ILE A 51 -1.24 0.58 -3.55
CA ILE A 51 0.18 0.73 -3.35
C ILE A 51 0.89 -0.24 -4.28
N ASP A 52 1.84 0.26 -5.06
CA ASP A 52 2.73 -0.57 -5.86
C ASP A 52 4.03 -0.80 -5.08
N LEU A 53 4.50 -2.04 -5.13
CA LEU A 53 5.63 -2.49 -4.34
C LEU A 53 6.73 -3.04 -5.24
N ASP A 54 7.96 -3.05 -4.72
CA ASP A 54 9.12 -3.51 -5.47
C ASP A 54 9.24 -5.04 -5.54
N ASN A 55 8.32 -5.76 -4.89
CA ASN A 55 8.31 -7.23 -4.90
C ASN A 55 7.45 -7.83 -6.02
N GLY A 56 7.06 -7.02 -7.00
CA GLY A 56 6.23 -7.47 -8.12
C GLY A 56 4.74 -7.51 -7.83
N HIS A 57 4.32 -7.08 -6.66
CA HIS A 57 2.92 -7.05 -6.25
C HIS A 57 2.43 -5.62 -6.04
N TRP A 58 1.12 -5.49 -5.98
CA TRP A 58 0.45 -4.29 -5.53
C TRP A 58 -0.60 -4.71 -4.49
N CYS A 59 -1.05 -3.77 -3.67
CA CYS A 59 -2.10 -4.07 -2.69
C CYS A 59 -3.02 -2.88 -2.50
N TYR A 60 -4.22 -3.15 -2.00
CA TYR A 60 -5.12 -2.09 -1.55
C TYR A 60 -4.63 -1.57 -0.20
N PHE A 61 -5.04 -0.35 0.15
CA PHE A 61 -4.68 0.26 1.43
C PHE A 61 -5.05 -0.63 2.62
N TYR A 62 -6.22 -1.29 2.57
CA TYR A 62 -6.67 -2.14 3.68
C TYR A 62 -5.86 -3.42 3.83
N GLN A 63 -5.03 -3.75 2.86
CA GLN A 63 -4.17 -4.93 2.93
C GLN A 63 -2.81 -4.65 3.59
N VAL A 64 -2.52 -3.42 3.94
CA VAL A 64 -1.28 -3.08 4.65
C VAL A 64 -1.40 -3.57 6.08
N LYS A 65 -0.47 -4.44 6.48
CA LYS A 65 -0.44 -4.98 7.83
C LYS A 65 0.33 -4.08 8.77
N GLN A 66 1.51 -3.64 8.38
CA GLN A 66 2.36 -2.79 9.19
C GLN A 66 3.45 -2.12 8.36
N VAL A 67 3.97 -1.03 8.86
CA VAL A 67 5.15 -0.36 8.33
C VAL A 67 6.35 -0.80 9.16
N ILE A 68 7.42 -1.23 8.51
CA ILE A 68 8.61 -1.76 9.16
C ILE A 68 9.86 -1.02 8.72
N ASN A 69 9.90 0.27 8.98
CA ASN A 69 11.00 1.14 8.57
C ASN A 69 12.22 1.01 9.48
N LYS A 70 12.85 -0.11 9.38
CA LYS A 70 14.08 -0.30 10.16
C LYS A 70 15.12 -1.00 9.33
#